data_eb1aaa23690b128600dbbed3d4bb610e
#
_entry.id   eb1aaa23690b128600dbbed3d4bb610e
#
_cell.length_a   1.000
_cell.length_b   1.000
_cell.length_c   1.000
_cell.angle_alpha   90.00
_cell.angle_beta   90.00
_cell.angle_gamma   90.00
#
_symmetry.space_group_name_H-M   'P 1'
#
loop_
_entity.id
_entity.type
_entity.pdbx_description
1 polymer ?
#
loop_
_entity_poly.entity_id
_entity_poly.type
_entity_poly.pdbx_seq_one_letter_code
_entity_poly.pdbx_strand_id
1 'polypeptide(L)'
;YGLAIDFYAWAQVKEAGPDKIGFVMPDNLTIITPDGIGILKGAGNLEVAKAFVRFVMSEEGQKLWLLTEKEAGGPQRFQLNRFSVLPSLYALSSPSTAVKLNPFSWRSDPSLGYR
;
A
#
# COMPACT_ATOMS: atom_id res chain seq x y z
N TYR A 1 -2.32 -23.87 -2.97
CA TYR A 1 -2.67 -22.75 -2.10
C TYR A 1 -1.48 -22.38 -1.23
N GLY A 2 -1.30 -21.09 -0.95
CA GLY A 2 -0.22 -20.58 -0.11
C GLY A 2 -0.62 -19.28 0.59
N LEU A 3 0.17 -18.88 1.58
CA LEU A 3 0.05 -17.59 2.26
C LEU A 3 1.14 -16.66 1.72
N ALA A 4 0.79 -15.42 1.51
CA ALA A 4 1.72 -14.40 1.03
C ALA A 4 1.37 -13.03 1.61
N ILE A 5 2.37 -12.16 1.70
CA ILE A 5 2.15 -10.75 1.98
C ILE A 5 1.49 -10.12 0.74
N ASP A 6 0.50 -9.27 0.96
CA ASP A 6 -0.40 -8.71 -0.05
C ASP A 6 0.31 -8.13 -1.29
N PHE A 7 1.26 -7.22 -1.11
CA PHE A 7 1.94 -6.59 -2.24
C PHE A 7 2.82 -7.54 -3.06
N TYR A 8 3.40 -8.58 -2.44
CA TYR A 8 4.10 -9.64 -3.16
C TYR A 8 3.12 -10.50 -3.95
N ALA A 9 1.99 -10.84 -3.35
CA ALA A 9 0.96 -11.62 -4.03
C ALA A 9 0.40 -10.88 -5.25
N TRP A 10 0.08 -9.58 -5.12
CA TRP A 10 -0.34 -8.74 -6.24
C TRP A 10 0.70 -8.62 -7.35
N ALA A 11 1.99 -8.53 -6.98
CA ALA A 11 3.08 -8.54 -7.96
C ALA A 11 3.13 -9.85 -8.73
N GLN A 12 2.98 -10.99 -8.05
CA GLN A 12 2.94 -12.31 -8.71
C GLN A 12 1.72 -12.48 -9.62
N VAL A 13 0.54 -12.01 -9.22
CA VAL A 13 -0.66 -12.02 -10.08
C VAL A 13 -0.43 -11.20 -11.33
N LYS A 14 0.20 -10.02 -11.20
CA LYS A 14 0.53 -9.16 -12.35
C LYS A 14 1.53 -9.83 -13.31
N GLU A 15 2.56 -10.47 -12.76
CA GLU A 15 3.63 -11.10 -13.54
C GLU A 15 3.17 -12.39 -14.23
N ALA A 16 2.51 -13.28 -13.50
CA ALA A 16 2.07 -14.56 -14.02
C ALA A 16 0.80 -14.49 -14.87
N GLY A 17 -0.03 -13.49 -14.64
CA GLY A 17 -1.36 -13.31 -15.21
C GLY A 17 -2.49 -13.82 -14.31
N PRO A 18 -3.61 -13.08 -14.28
CA PRO A 18 -4.75 -13.38 -13.40
C PRO A 18 -5.45 -14.71 -13.73
N ASP A 19 -5.24 -15.24 -14.94
CA ASP A 19 -5.77 -16.56 -15.34
C ASP A 19 -5.02 -17.73 -14.69
N LYS A 20 -3.81 -17.49 -14.19
CA LYS A 20 -2.95 -18.53 -13.61
C LYS A 20 -2.89 -18.45 -12.09
N ILE A 21 -2.85 -17.25 -11.53
CA ILE A 21 -2.72 -17.01 -10.10
C ILE A 21 -3.75 -15.98 -9.67
N GLY A 22 -4.49 -16.29 -8.61
CA GLY A 22 -5.37 -15.36 -7.93
C GLY A 22 -4.88 -15.08 -6.52
N PHE A 23 -5.16 -13.88 -6.02
CA PHE A 23 -4.94 -13.50 -4.62
C PHE A 23 -6.22 -12.96 -4.01
N VAL A 24 -6.54 -13.45 -2.83
CA VAL A 24 -7.73 -13.04 -2.08
C VAL A 24 -7.31 -12.65 -0.66
N MET A 25 -7.81 -11.54 -0.19
CA MET A 25 -7.77 -11.17 1.22
C MET A 25 -9.11 -11.58 1.84
N PRO A 26 -9.15 -12.63 2.66
CA PRO A 26 -10.42 -13.10 3.21
C PRO A 26 -10.98 -12.13 4.24
N ASP A 27 -12.28 -11.82 4.12
CA ASP A 27 -13.01 -11.01 5.07
C ASP A 27 -12.96 -11.62 6.47
N ASN A 28 -12.84 -10.80 7.49
CA ASN A 28 -12.80 -11.19 8.91
C ASN A 28 -11.64 -12.12 9.33
N LEU A 29 -10.75 -12.47 8.40
CA LEU A 29 -9.58 -13.31 8.67
C LEU A 29 -8.26 -12.60 8.41
N THR A 30 -8.31 -11.37 7.90
CA THR A 30 -7.13 -10.58 7.56
C THR A 30 -7.19 -9.22 8.24
N ILE A 31 -6.07 -8.80 8.82
CA ILE A 31 -5.90 -7.46 9.37
C ILE A 31 -5.08 -6.63 8.40
N ILE A 32 -5.50 -5.40 8.16
CA ILE A 32 -4.72 -4.39 7.45
C ILE A 32 -4.22 -3.40 8.49
N THR A 33 -2.91 -3.36 8.68
CA THR A 33 -2.24 -2.43 9.60
C THR A 33 -1.27 -1.54 8.84
N PRO A 34 -1.10 -0.26 9.24
CA PRO A 34 -0.11 0.60 8.65
C PRO A 34 1.31 0.21 9.10
N ASP A 35 2.26 0.27 8.20
CA ASP A 35 3.68 0.25 8.54
C ASP A 35 4.10 1.62 9.07
N GLY A 36 4.91 1.63 10.11
CA GLY A 36 5.43 2.87 10.71
C GLY A 36 6.68 3.38 9.98
N ILE A 37 6.84 4.69 9.95
CA ILE A 37 8.08 5.35 9.57
C ILE A 37 8.54 6.24 10.72
N GLY A 38 9.83 6.21 11.07
CA GLY A 38 10.38 7.00 12.16
C GLY A 38 11.78 7.50 11.86
N ILE A 39 12.17 8.57 12.55
CA ILE A 39 13.52 9.12 12.49
C ILE A 39 14.31 8.59 13.68
N LEU A 40 15.42 7.93 13.42
CA LEU A 40 16.29 7.41 14.47
C LEU A 40 16.96 8.54 15.26
N LYS A 41 17.11 8.34 16.56
CA LYS A 41 17.89 9.25 17.42
C LYS A 41 19.33 9.31 16.91
N GLY A 42 19.86 10.50 16.69
CA GLY A 42 21.20 10.70 16.18
C GLY A 42 21.35 10.62 14.66
N ALA A 43 20.23 10.71 13.90
CA ALA A 43 20.28 10.80 12.44
C ALA A 43 21.25 11.91 11.98
N GLY A 44 22.21 11.56 11.12
CA GLY A 44 23.31 12.46 10.72
C GLY A 44 22.85 13.70 9.95
N ASN A 45 21.70 13.63 9.29
CA ASN A 45 21.06 14.78 8.63
C ASN A 45 19.57 14.84 8.98
N LEU A 46 19.27 15.42 10.13
CA LEU A 46 17.92 15.46 10.67
C LEU A 46 16.93 16.19 9.74
N GLU A 47 17.34 17.29 9.09
CA GLU A 47 16.43 18.06 8.24
C GLU A 47 16.08 17.32 6.95
N VAL A 48 17.04 16.61 6.36
CA VAL A 48 16.77 15.74 5.21
C VAL A 48 15.86 14.57 5.61
N ALA A 49 16.10 13.96 6.78
CA ALA A 49 15.25 12.88 7.27
C ALA A 49 13.80 13.36 7.50
N LYS A 50 13.61 14.55 8.08
CA LYS A 50 12.29 15.16 8.22
C LYS A 50 11.63 15.46 6.86
N ALA A 51 12.40 15.99 5.91
CA ALA A 51 11.90 16.27 4.56
C ALA A 51 11.43 14.98 3.87
N PHE A 52 12.20 13.90 3.99
CA PHE A 52 11.84 12.59 3.46
C PHE A 52 10.54 12.05 4.09
N VAL A 53 10.41 12.09 5.42
CA VAL A 53 9.19 11.66 6.10
C VAL A 53 7.98 12.50 5.65
N ARG A 54 8.13 13.83 5.54
CA ARG A 54 7.05 14.71 5.02
C ARG A 54 6.66 14.32 3.59
N PHE A 55 7.63 14.04 2.73
CA PHE A 55 7.36 13.58 1.36
C PHE A 55 6.62 12.25 1.35
N VAL A 56 7.09 11.24 2.10
CA VAL A 56 6.43 9.93 2.18
C VAL A 56 4.98 10.05 2.65
N MET A 57 4.70 10.97 3.58
CA MET A 57 3.36 11.21 4.14
C MET A 57 2.51 12.19 3.30
N SER A 58 3.08 12.81 2.28
CA SER A 58 2.34 13.71 1.39
C SER A 58 1.46 12.94 0.40
N GLU A 59 0.49 13.63 -0.18
CA GLU A 59 -0.35 13.07 -1.25
C GLU A 59 0.50 12.59 -2.44
N GLU A 60 1.52 13.36 -2.82
CA GLU A 60 2.45 13.02 -3.88
C GLU A 60 3.20 11.72 -3.57
N GLY A 61 3.79 11.61 -2.39
CA GLY A 61 4.48 10.39 -1.96
C GLY A 61 3.54 9.19 -1.86
N GLN A 62 2.34 9.37 -1.34
CA GLN A 62 1.37 8.30 -1.18
C GLN A 62 0.77 7.79 -2.51
N LYS A 63 0.71 8.64 -3.54
CA LYS A 63 0.35 8.21 -4.90
C LYS A 63 1.33 7.20 -5.47
N LEU A 64 2.63 7.31 -5.16
CA LEU A 64 3.63 6.34 -5.61
C LEU A 64 3.38 4.93 -5.07
N TRP A 65 2.76 4.79 -3.89
CA TRP A 65 2.42 3.50 -3.30
C TRP A 65 1.19 2.86 -3.93
N LEU A 66 0.18 3.69 -4.22
CA LEU A 66 -1.17 3.24 -4.55
C LEU A 66 -1.44 3.14 -6.04
N LEU A 67 -0.90 4.07 -6.85
CA LEU A 67 -1.24 4.16 -8.28
C LEU A 67 -0.51 3.11 -9.11
N THR A 68 -1.12 2.79 -10.25
CA THR A 68 -0.48 1.99 -11.28
C THR A 68 0.68 2.75 -11.93
N GLU A 69 1.60 2.03 -12.53
CA GLU A 69 2.66 2.64 -13.33
C GLU A 69 2.07 3.41 -14.52
N LYS A 70 2.71 4.53 -14.88
CA LYS A 70 2.30 5.45 -15.96
C LYS A 70 1.09 6.34 -15.66
N GLU A 71 0.43 6.18 -14.53
CA GLU A 71 -0.58 7.14 -14.09
C GLU A 71 0.07 8.45 -13.65
N ALA A 72 -0.65 9.55 -13.83
CA ALA A 72 -0.16 10.87 -13.43
C ALA A 72 0.10 10.93 -11.92
N GLY A 73 1.36 11.17 -11.53
CA GLY A 73 1.81 11.15 -10.15
C GLY A 73 2.11 9.74 -9.59
N GLY A 74 1.93 8.69 -10.39
CA GLY A 74 2.27 7.31 -10.05
C GLY A 74 3.73 6.96 -10.34
N PRO A 75 4.14 5.72 -9.99
CA PRO A 75 5.49 5.24 -10.22
C PRO A 75 5.80 5.10 -11.72
N GLN A 76 7.06 5.41 -12.10
CA GLN A 76 7.45 5.41 -13.52
C GLN A 76 7.89 4.05 -14.05
N ARG A 77 8.40 3.16 -13.19
CA ARG A 77 8.98 1.88 -13.60
C ARG A 77 8.26 0.67 -13.04
N PHE A 78 8.01 0.69 -11.73
CA PHE A 78 7.48 -0.47 -11.00
C PHE A 78 6.34 -0.04 -10.10
N GLN A 79 5.22 -0.67 -10.27
CA GLN A 79 4.05 -0.57 -9.42
C GLN A 79 4.32 -1.25 -8.07
N LEU A 80 4.05 -0.54 -6.96
CA LEU A 80 4.37 -1.04 -5.63
C LEU A 80 3.26 -1.90 -5.01
N ASN A 81 2.03 -1.78 -5.52
CA ASN A 81 0.86 -2.54 -5.03
C ASN A 81 0.59 -2.38 -3.54
N ARG A 82 0.86 -1.20 -2.98
CA ARG A 82 0.69 -0.91 -1.55
C ARG A 82 -0.53 -0.05 -1.30
N PHE A 83 -1.10 -0.18 -0.11
CA PHE A 83 -2.12 0.74 0.35
C PHE A 83 -1.54 2.11 0.70
N SER A 84 -2.33 3.16 0.48
CA SER A 84 -2.04 4.49 1.00
C SER A 84 -2.61 4.64 2.41
N VAL A 85 -1.94 5.42 3.25
CA VAL A 85 -2.44 5.84 4.56
C VAL A 85 -3.34 7.08 4.49
N LEU A 86 -3.54 7.64 3.29
CA LEU A 86 -4.43 8.79 3.06
C LEU A 86 -5.79 8.34 2.55
N PRO A 87 -6.88 8.48 3.35
CA PRO A 87 -8.24 8.11 2.93
C PRO A 87 -8.70 8.81 1.65
N SER A 88 -8.27 10.05 1.43
CA SER A 88 -8.64 10.87 0.28
C SER A 88 -8.28 10.22 -1.06
N LEU A 89 -7.20 9.45 -1.11
CA LEU A 89 -6.74 8.80 -2.35
C LEU A 89 -7.66 7.65 -2.80
N TYR A 90 -8.47 7.10 -1.92
CA TYR A 90 -9.43 6.04 -2.27
C TYR A 90 -10.73 6.57 -2.87
N ALA A 91 -10.91 7.89 -2.87
CA ALA A 91 -11.99 8.56 -3.63
C ALA A 91 -11.64 8.71 -5.11
N LEU A 92 -10.38 8.50 -5.51
CA LEU A 92 -9.95 8.50 -6.90
C LEU A 92 -10.60 7.34 -7.67
N SER A 93 -10.89 7.59 -8.94
CA SER A 93 -11.51 6.58 -9.80
C SER A 93 -10.67 5.31 -9.90
N SER A 94 -11.33 4.20 -9.70
CA SER A 94 -10.78 2.85 -9.57
C SER A 94 -9.74 2.36 -10.62
N PRO A 95 -9.73 2.76 -11.90
CA PRO A 95 -8.76 2.24 -12.85
C PRO A 95 -7.31 2.54 -12.51
N SER A 96 -7.07 3.71 -11.91
CA SER A 96 -5.72 4.21 -11.63
C SER A 96 -5.05 3.60 -10.40
N THR A 97 -5.78 2.86 -9.57
CA THR A 97 -5.22 2.24 -8.37
C THR A 97 -4.73 0.82 -8.63
N ALA A 98 -3.54 0.50 -8.16
CA ALA A 98 -2.95 -0.83 -8.26
C ALA A 98 -3.70 -1.85 -7.40
N VAL A 99 -4.19 -1.43 -6.24
CA VAL A 99 -4.96 -2.24 -5.30
C VAL A 99 -6.40 -1.74 -5.28
N LYS A 100 -7.36 -2.63 -5.50
CA LYS A 100 -8.79 -2.30 -5.64
C LYS A 100 -9.57 -2.29 -4.32
N LEU A 101 -8.89 -2.46 -3.21
CA LEU A 101 -9.49 -2.54 -1.88
C LEU A 101 -9.22 -1.23 -1.13
N ASN A 102 -10.22 -0.74 -0.39
CA ASN A 102 -10.06 0.40 0.50
C ASN A 102 -9.86 -0.09 1.94
N PRO A 103 -8.66 0.07 2.52
CA PRO A 103 -8.36 -0.43 3.87
C PRO A 103 -9.18 0.27 4.96
N PHE A 104 -9.68 1.48 4.73
CA PHE A 104 -10.50 2.21 5.70
C PHE A 104 -11.94 1.73 5.78
N SER A 105 -12.41 1.01 4.77
CA SER A 105 -13.71 0.33 4.78
C SER A 105 -13.60 -1.17 5.07
N TRP A 106 -12.38 -1.68 5.23
CA TRP A 106 -12.12 -3.09 5.50
C TRP A 106 -12.62 -3.48 6.91
N ARG A 107 -13.35 -4.56 6.97
CA ARG A 107 -13.81 -5.13 8.24
C ARG A 107 -12.90 -6.28 8.63
N SER A 108 -12.24 -6.15 9.76
CA SER A 108 -11.50 -7.24 10.41
C SER A 108 -12.19 -7.64 11.71
N ASP A 109 -12.08 -8.92 12.09
CA ASP A 109 -12.50 -9.35 13.40
C ASP A 109 -11.63 -8.67 14.47
N PRO A 110 -12.22 -7.93 15.43
CA PRO A 110 -11.45 -7.27 16.49
C PRO A 110 -10.58 -8.22 17.31
N SER A 111 -10.91 -9.50 17.38
CA SER A 111 -10.13 -10.51 18.10
C SER A 111 -8.78 -10.80 17.43
N LEU A 112 -8.61 -10.48 16.14
CA LEU A 112 -7.36 -10.64 15.39
C LEU A 112 -6.37 -9.51 15.65
N GLY A 113 -6.80 -8.40 16.30
CA GLY A 113 -5.93 -7.29 16.66
C GLY A 113 -4.89 -7.67 17.71
N TYR A 114 -3.71 -7.07 17.63
CA TYR A 114 -2.75 -7.16 18.72
C TYR A 114 -3.34 -6.50 19.97
N ARG A 115 -3.33 -7.24 21.08
CA ARG A 115 -3.64 -6.72 22.41
C ARG A 115 -2.37 -6.18 23.05
#